data_9514861e2e5ea07d27a30b3a12e1f239
#
_entry.id   9514861e2e5ea07d27a30b3a12e1f239
#
_cell.length_a   1.000
_cell.length_b   1.000
_cell.length_c   1.000
_cell.angle_alpha   90.00
_cell.angle_beta   90.00
_cell.angle_gamma   90.00
#
_symmetry.space_group_name_H-M   'P 1'
#
loop_
_entity.id
_entity.type
_entity.pdbx_description
1 polymer ?
#
loop_
_entity_poly.entity_id
_entity_poly.type
_entity_poly.pdbx_seq_one_letter_code
_entity_poly.pdbx_strand_id
1 'polypeptide(L)'
;VSDRVRRLMRAREKMTLESENRLQDFLAALQASPNGVVLLDSQGRIEWFNQIAASHFGLDAQRDLLQHFGNLVRDPGFVNYFASHDFLSELLMSGRQSTPSHPVKLSVHLHPYGQGRLLLLSRDVTALEQAEAMRRDFVANVSHEIRTPLTVLAGFVETLQTLPLADQ
;
A
#
# COMPACT_ATOMS: atom_id res chain seq x y z
N VAL A 1 58.08 -5.06 3.56
CA VAL A 1 56.92 -5.95 3.81
C VAL A 1 55.91 -5.25 4.72
N SER A 2 56.37 -4.62 5.77
CA SER A 2 55.52 -3.92 6.75
C SER A 2 54.71 -2.77 6.13
N ASP A 3 55.27 -1.97 5.23
CA ASP A 3 54.57 -0.85 4.59
C ASP A 3 53.52 -1.29 3.59
N ARG A 4 53.75 -2.37 2.89
CA ARG A 4 52.79 -2.95 1.96
C ARG A 4 51.57 -3.49 2.71
N VAL A 5 51.80 -4.19 3.81
CA VAL A 5 50.76 -4.73 4.69
C VAL A 5 49.96 -3.59 5.31
N ARG A 6 50.61 -2.53 5.79
CA ARG A 6 49.92 -1.34 6.35
C ARG A 6 49.09 -0.63 5.31
N ARG A 7 49.55 -0.49 4.06
CA ARG A 7 48.75 0.11 2.97
C ARG A 7 47.55 -0.75 2.64
N LEU A 8 47.69 -2.07 2.59
CA LEU A 8 46.57 -2.98 2.33
C LEU A 8 45.54 -2.93 3.46
N MET A 9 45.97 -2.88 4.71
CA MET A 9 45.08 -2.75 5.87
C MET A 9 44.34 -1.43 5.84
N ARG A 10 45.01 -0.30 5.59
CA ARG A 10 44.37 1.01 5.47
C ARG A 10 43.38 1.07 4.32
N ALA A 11 43.73 0.48 3.16
CA ALA A 11 42.83 0.40 2.03
C ALA A 11 41.57 -0.43 2.38
N ARG A 12 41.74 -1.54 3.08
CA ARG A 12 40.64 -2.40 3.53
C ARG A 12 39.74 -1.67 4.55
N GLU A 13 40.33 -1.01 5.53
CA GLU A 13 39.59 -0.20 6.52
C GLU A 13 38.83 0.91 5.86
N LYS A 14 39.43 1.60 4.89
CA LYS A 14 38.77 2.66 4.12
C LYS A 14 37.56 2.13 3.32
N MET A 15 37.73 0.99 2.65
CA MET A 15 36.65 0.34 1.88
C MET A 15 35.50 -0.11 2.80
N THR A 16 35.83 -0.64 3.98
CA THR A 16 34.83 -1.04 4.98
C THR A 16 34.05 0.16 5.50
N LEU A 17 34.72 1.28 5.82
CA LEU A 17 34.07 2.52 6.24
C LEU A 17 33.17 3.10 5.15
N GLU A 18 33.63 3.11 3.89
CA GLU A 18 32.82 3.57 2.77
C GLU A 18 31.58 2.70 2.57
N SER A 19 31.71 1.38 2.70
CA SER A 19 30.59 0.44 2.63
C SER A 19 29.60 0.64 3.76
N GLU A 20 30.07 0.80 5.00
CA GLU A 20 29.23 1.09 6.16
C GLU A 20 28.51 2.43 6.01
N ASN A 21 29.18 3.48 5.52
CA ASN A 21 28.58 4.78 5.28
C ASN A 21 27.50 4.71 4.21
N ARG A 22 27.70 3.95 3.12
CA ARG A 22 26.70 3.73 2.09
C ARG A 22 25.48 3.01 2.63
N LEU A 23 25.67 2.00 3.48
CA LEU A 23 24.59 1.29 4.13
C LEU A 23 23.78 2.23 5.04
N GLN A 24 24.45 3.05 5.84
CA GLN A 24 23.79 4.03 6.71
C GLN A 24 23.03 5.07 5.90
N ASP A 25 23.60 5.57 4.80
CA ASP A 25 22.93 6.51 3.89
C ASP A 25 21.68 5.89 3.26
N PHE A 26 21.78 4.62 2.87
CA PHE A 26 20.64 3.88 2.32
C PHE A 26 19.52 3.72 3.35
N LEU A 27 19.85 3.31 4.57
CA LEU A 27 18.88 3.19 5.65
C LEU A 27 18.26 4.54 6.02
N ALA A 28 19.06 5.61 6.02
CA ALA A 28 18.56 6.97 6.24
C ALA A 28 17.58 7.40 5.15
N ALA A 29 17.85 7.05 3.90
CA ALA A 29 16.94 7.30 2.78
C ALA A 29 15.62 6.53 2.94
N LEU A 30 15.67 5.27 3.36
CA LEU A 30 14.48 4.47 3.66
C LEU A 30 13.70 5.06 4.84
N GLN A 31 14.39 5.55 5.87
CA GLN A 31 13.76 6.22 7.00
C GLN A 31 13.07 7.53 6.61
N ALA A 32 13.63 8.25 5.66
CA ALA A 32 13.06 9.50 5.14
C ALA A 32 11.93 9.30 4.12
N SER A 33 11.67 8.05 3.71
CA SER A 33 10.59 7.75 2.76
C SER A 33 9.23 8.14 3.33
N PRO A 34 8.33 8.75 2.52
CA PRO A 34 6.95 9.00 2.94
C PRO A 34 6.12 7.72 3.01
N ASN A 35 6.61 6.62 2.47
CA ASN A 35 5.97 5.32 2.51
C ASN A 35 6.54 4.48 3.65
N GLY A 36 5.72 3.56 4.17
CA GLY A 36 6.19 2.53 5.09
C GLY A 36 7.07 1.54 4.37
N VAL A 37 8.18 1.16 4.99
CA VAL A 37 9.12 0.16 4.47
C VAL A 37 9.36 -0.87 5.56
N VAL A 38 9.17 -2.14 5.21
CA VAL A 38 9.49 -3.27 6.08
C VAL A 38 10.36 -4.25 5.29
N LEU A 39 11.47 -4.65 5.87
CA LEU A 39 12.32 -5.69 5.31
C LEU A 39 12.01 -7.01 6.01
N LEU A 40 11.64 -8.03 5.24
CA LEU A 40 11.28 -9.34 5.71
C LEU A 40 12.29 -10.38 5.23
N ASP A 41 12.56 -11.37 6.06
CA ASP A 41 13.34 -12.54 5.63
C ASP A 41 12.49 -13.49 4.78
N SER A 42 13.07 -14.61 4.35
CA SER A 42 12.40 -15.59 3.51
C SER A 42 11.17 -16.25 4.16
N GLN A 43 11.05 -16.17 5.47
CA GLN A 43 9.94 -16.73 6.25
C GLN A 43 8.92 -15.67 6.66
N GLY A 44 9.11 -14.41 6.26
CA GLY A 44 8.21 -13.32 6.61
C GLY A 44 8.46 -12.71 7.98
N ARG A 45 9.62 -12.95 8.57
CA ARG A 45 10.01 -12.31 9.84
C ARG A 45 10.62 -10.94 9.58
N ILE A 46 10.34 -10.00 10.47
CA ILE A 46 10.75 -8.59 10.35
C ILE A 46 12.24 -8.48 10.66
N GLU A 47 13.03 -7.99 9.69
CA GLU A 47 14.44 -7.66 9.89
C GLU A 47 14.64 -6.17 10.21
N TRP A 48 13.84 -5.31 9.60
CA TRP A 48 13.92 -3.86 9.79
C TRP A 48 12.64 -3.19 9.29
N PHE A 49 12.31 -2.05 9.85
CA PHE A 49 11.20 -1.21 9.38
C PHE A 49 11.47 0.27 9.69
N ASN A 50 10.87 1.15 8.90
CA ASN A 50 10.97 2.58 9.15
C ASN A 50 9.82 3.07 10.05
N GLN A 51 9.88 4.34 10.43
CA GLN A 51 8.91 4.95 11.34
C GLN A 51 7.50 4.99 10.74
N ILE A 52 7.39 5.21 9.44
CA ILE A 52 6.08 5.22 8.76
C ILE A 52 5.42 3.84 8.83
N ALA A 53 6.17 2.77 8.58
CA ALA A 53 5.66 1.41 8.74
C ALA A 53 5.27 1.12 10.19
N ALA A 54 6.04 1.59 11.16
CA ALA A 54 5.70 1.45 12.57
C ALA A 54 4.33 2.09 12.87
N SER A 55 4.05 3.26 12.31
CA SER A 55 2.76 3.93 12.43
C SER A 55 1.64 3.19 11.70
N HIS A 56 1.88 2.74 10.47
CA HIS A 56 0.87 2.05 9.65
C HIS A 56 0.39 0.74 10.29
N PHE A 57 1.31 -0.04 10.85
CA PHE A 57 1.04 -1.40 11.34
C PHE A 57 1.10 -1.54 12.86
N GLY A 58 1.43 -0.48 13.58
CA GLY A 58 1.57 -0.53 15.04
C GLY A 58 2.78 -1.33 15.49
N LEU A 59 3.91 -1.20 14.81
CA LEU A 59 5.13 -1.95 15.10
C LEU A 59 5.99 -1.24 16.15
N ASP A 60 6.64 -2.03 16.99
CA ASP A 60 7.59 -1.60 18.01
C ASP A 60 8.94 -2.27 17.77
N ALA A 61 10.00 -1.48 17.61
CA ALA A 61 11.33 -1.99 17.27
C ALA A 61 11.92 -2.91 18.34
N GLN A 62 11.56 -2.73 19.60
CA GLN A 62 12.08 -3.56 20.69
C GLN A 62 11.34 -4.88 20.84
N ARG A 63 10.05 -4.90 20.50
CA ARG A 63 9.17 -6.07 20.67
C ARG A 63 9.05 -6.91 19.41
N ASP A 64 8.99 -6.28 18.24
CA ASP A 64 8.45 -6.91 17.02
C ASP A 64 9.52 -7.33 16.03
N LEU A 65 10.80 -6.93 16.19
CA LEU A 65 11.88 -7.44 15.36
C LEU A 65 12.00 -8.96 15.48
N LEU A 66 12.26 -9.62 14.36
CA LEU A 66 12.33 -11.08 14.22
C LEU A 66 11.01 -11.81 14.44
N GLN A 67 9.91 -11.09 14.68
CA GLN A 67 8.58 -11.68 14.71
C GLN A 67 8.02 -11.83 13.30
N HIS A 68 7.16 -12.80 13.10
CA HIS A 68 6.50 -13.01 11.81
C HIS A 68 5.47 -11.90 11.58
N PHE A 69 5.60 -11.20 10.47
CA PHE A 69 4.76 -10.04 10.14
C PHE A 69 3.27 -10.40 10.12
N GLY A 70 2.92 -11.55 9.54
CA GLY A 70 1.55 -12.01 9.48
C GLY A 70 0.90 -12.29 10.84
N ASN A 71 1.70 -12.60 11.85
CA ASN A 71 1.19 -12.79 13.23
C ASN A 71 0.92 -11.46 13.93
N LEU A 72 1.63 -10.41 13.56
CA LEU A 72 1.44 -9.07 14.12
C LEU A 72 0.31 -8.32 13.42
N VAL A 73 0.24 -8.46 12.12
CA VAL A 73 -0.78 -7.86 11.26
C VAL A 73 -1.79 -8.97 10.90
N ARG A 74 -2.75 -9.18 11.75
CA ARG A 74 -3.73 -10.29 11.64
C ARG A 74 -4.83 -9.98 10.62
N ASP A 75 -4.45 -9.62 9.42
CA ASP A 75 -5.36 -9.36 8.33
C ASP A 75 -5.46 -10.60 7.43
N PRO A 76 -6.66 -11.20 7.24
CA PRO A 76 -6.82 -12.39 6.39
C PRO A 76 -6.40 -12.14 4.95
N GLY A 77 -6.62 -10.93 4.42
CA GLY A 77 -6.18 -10.54 3.09
C GLY A 77 -4.67 -10.57 2.96
N PHE A 78 -3.94 -10.09 3.97
CA PHE A 78 -2.48 -10.14 3.98
C PHE A 78 -1.96 -11.58 4.03
N VAL A 79 -2.53 -12.43 4.88
CA VAL A 79 -2.13 -13.83 5.00
C VAL A 79 -2.28 -14.54 3.66
N ASN A 80 -3.40 -14.35 2.98
CA ASN A 80 -3.64 -14.94 1.66
C ASN A 80 -2.70 -14.35 0.60
N TYR A 81 -2.47 -13.05 0.62
CA TYR A 81 -1.55 -12.36 -0.29
C TYR A 81 -0.11 -12.89 -0.15
N PHE A 82 0.37 -13.00 1.08
CA PHE A 82 1.69 -13.55 1.37
C PHE A 82 1.82 -15.01 0.92
N ALA A 83 0.81 -15.83 1.22
CA ALA A 83 0.82 -17.25 0.88
C ALA A 83 0.73 -17.52 -0.63
N SER A 84 0.10 -16.61 -1.38
CA SER A 84 -0.07 -16.77 -2.83
C SER A 84 1.23 -16.65 -3.61
N HIS A 85 2.23 -15.96 -3.08
CA HIS A 85 3.46 -15.57 -3.78
C HIS A 85 3.23 -14.83 -5.12
N ASP A 86 2.01 -14.36 -5.35
CA ASP A 86 1.66 -13.53 -6.49
C ASP A 86 1.64 -12.07 -6.06
N PHE A 87 2.75 -11.39 -6.30
CA PHE A 87 2.97 -10.00 -5.89
C PHE A 87 2.90 -9.02 -7.06
N LEU A 88 2.23 -9.39 -8.13
CA LEU A 88 2.04 -8.51 -9.29
C LEU A 88 1.08 -7.35 -8.96
N SER A 89 0.11 -7.59 -8.11
CA SER A 89 -0.83 -6.58 -7.65
C SER A 89 -0.58 -6.19 -6.20
N GLU A 90 -1.08 -5.02 -5.83
CA GLU A 90 -1.04 -4.55 -4.44
C GLU A 90 -2.25 -5.06 -3.66
N LEU A 91 -2.11 -5.12 -2.35
CA LEU A 91 -3.19 -5.43 -1.43
C LEU A 91 -3.69 -4.15 -0.78
N LEU A 92 -5.01 -3.96 -0.75
CA LEU A 92 -5.63 -2.91 0.05
C LEU A 92 -6.05 -3.48 1.40
N MET A 93 -5.66 -2.80 2.47
CA MET A 93 -6.00 -3.20 3.83
C MET A 93 -6.19 -1.98 4.74
N SER A 94 -6.82 -2.18 5.88
CA SER A 94 -6.96 -1.13 6.88
C SER A 94 -5.70 -0.99 7.71
N GLY A 95 -5.30 0.25 7.98
CA GLY A 95 -4.19 0.54 8.88
C GLY A 95 -4.54 0.28 10.35
N ARG A 96 -3.53 0.19 11.19
CA ARG A 96 -3.70 -0.08 12.64
C ARG A 96 -4.56 0.97 13.34
N GLN A 97 -4.45 2.21 12.92
CA GLN A 97 -5.19 3.34 13.51
C GLN A 97 -6.56 3.58 12.85
N SER A 98 -6.97 2.70 11.93
CA SER A 98 -8.26 2.85 11.24
C SER A 98 -9.42 2.67 12.21
N THR A 99 -10.36 3.60 12.17
CA THR A 99 -11.63 3.55 12.89
C THR A 99 -12.78 3.80 11.93
N PRO A 100 -14.03 3.42 12.26
CA PRO A 100 -15.18 3.74 11.40
C PRO A 100 -15.36 5.22 11.13
N SER A 101 -15.02 6.09 12.09
CA SER A 101 -15.11 7.55 11.95
C SER A 101 -13.90 8.17 11.23
N HIS A 102 -12.74 7.54 11.32
CA HIS A 102 -11.50 7.97 10.69
C HIS A 102 -10.82 6.79 10.02
N PRO A 103 -11.34 6.36 8.86
CA PRO A 103 -10.79 5.19 8.17
C PRO A 103 -9.39 5.48 7.63
N VAL A 104 -8.50 4.51 7.77
CA VAL A 104 -7.15 4.53 7.19
C VAL A 104 -7.03 3.33 6.26
N LYS A 105 -6.83 3.61 4.98
CA LYS A 105 -6.61 2.60 3.95
C LYS A 105 -5.15 2.60 3.51
N LEU A 106 -4.55 1.43 3.52
CA LEU A 106 -3.18 1.21 3.10
C LEU A 106 -3.14 0.37 1.83
N SER A 107 -2.30 0.78 0.89
CA SER A 107 -1.86 -0.07 -0.21
C SER A 107 -0.56 -0.73 0.21
N VAL A 108 -0.53 -2.06 0.20
CA VAL A 108 0.63 -2.87 0.58
C VAL A 108 1.11 -3.64 -0.62
N HIS A 109 2.41 -3.56 -0.90
CA HIS A 109 3.03 -4.28 -2.01
C HIS A 109 4.29 -5.00 -1.53
N LEU A 110 4.36 -6.30 -1.82
CA LEU A 110 5.54 -7.12 -1.56
C LEU A 110 6.40 -7.20 -2.81
N HIS A 111 7.69 -6.94 -2.64
CA HIS A 111 8.69 -7.04 -3.70
C HIS A 111 9.77 -8.02 -3.29
N PRO A 112 9.94 -9.14 -4.01
CA PRO A 112 11.06 -10.04 -3.75
C PRO A 112 12.40 -9.35 -4.05
N TYR A 113 13.36 -9.56 -3.19
CA TYR A 113 14.74 -9.12 -3.41
C TYR A 113 15.73 -10.11 -2.78
N GLY A 114 16.94 -10.16 -3.31
CA GLY A 114 17.99 -11.03 -2.79
C GLY A 114 17.56 -12.51 -2.76
N GLN A 115 17.98 -13.22 -1.73
CA GLN A 115 17.76 -14.66 -1.60
C GLN A 115 16.48 -14.95 -0.81
N GLY A 116 15.34 -14.80 -1.45
CA GLY A 116 14.04 -15.10 -0.85
C GLY A 116 13.53 -14.05 0.13
N ARG A 117 14.23 -12.91 0.27
CA ARG A 117 13.80 -11.80 1.12
C ARG A 117 12.71 -11.00 0.43
N LEU A 118 11.89 -10.32 1.22
CA LEU A 118 10.78 -9.50 0.74
C LEU A 118 10.90 -8.08 1.28
N LEU A 119 10.72 -7.12 0.38
CA LEU A 119 10.54 -5.71 0.72
C LEU A 119 9.03 -5.42 0.71
N LEU A 120 8.50 -4.99 1.85
CA LEU A 120 7.12 -4.55 1.96
C LEU A 120 7.08 -3.03 1.91
N LEU A 121 6.31 -2.50 0.97
CA LEU A 121 6.01 -1.08 0.89
C LEU A 121 4.55 -0.85 1.27
N SER A 122 4.30 0.10 2.14
CA SER A 122 2.95 0.53 2.50
C SER A 122 2.76 2.01 2.22
N ARG A 123 1.64 2.34 1.61
CA ARG A 123 1.28 3.71 1.28
C ARG A 123 -0.12 3.99 1.80
N ASP A 124 -0.28 5.12 2.47
CA ASP A 124 -1.61 5.59 2.87
C ASP A 124 -2.35 6.11 1.64
N VAL A 125 -3.40 5.42 1.25
CA VAL A 125 -4.23 5.74 0.09
C VAL A 125 -5.64 6.18 0.50
N THR A 126 -5.82 6.59 1.75
CA THR A 126 -7.13 6.99 2.29
C THR A 126 -7.77 8.09 1.46
N ALA A 127 -7.04 9.17 1.19
CA ALA A 127 -7.56 10.28 0.40
C ALA A 127 -7.89 9.86 -1.04
N LEU A 128 -7.04 9.04 -1.65
CA LEU A 128 -7.27 8.51 -3.00
C LEU A 128 -8.51 7.62 -3.05
N GLU A 129 -8.66 6.71 -2.09
CA GLU A 129 -9.83 5.84 -2.00
C GLU A 129 -11.13 6.62 -1.76
N GLN A 130 -11.08 7.65 -0.92
CA GLN A 130 -12.22 8.52 -0.69
C GLN A 130 -12.59 9.31 -1.94
N ALA A 131 -11.62 9.84 -2.66
CA ALA A 131 -11.85 10.55 -3.92
C ALA A 131 -12.46 9.62 -4.99
N GLU A 132 -11.97 8.38 -5.11
CA GLU A 132 -12.52 7.39 -6.02
C GLU A 132 -13.95 6.99 -5.64
N ALA A 133 -14.24 6.83 -4.36
CA ALA A 133 -15.59 6.55 -3.87
C ALA A 133 -16.54 7.72 -4.19
N MET A 134 -16.13 8.95 -3.94
CA MET A 134 -16.90 10.14 -4.26
C MET A 134 -17.16 10.26 -5.78
N ARG A 135 -16.17 9.96 -6.59
CA ARG A 135 -16.29 9.95 -8.06
C ARG A 135 -17.32 8.91 -8.51
N ARG A 136 -17.26 7.70 -7.97
CA ARG A 136 -18.20 6.62 -8.29
C ARG A 136 -19.62 7.00 -7.88
N ASP A 137 -19.80 7.55 -6.68
CA ASP A 137 -21.10 7.99 -6.18
C ASP A 137 -21.65 9.13 -7.01
N PHE A 138 -20.80 10.09 -7.41
CA PHE A 138 -21.21 11.17 -8.30
C PHE A 138 -21.70 10.65 -9.65
N VAL A 139 -20.94 9.76 -10.30
CA VAL A 139 -21.33 9.15 -11.59
C VAL A 139 -22.64 8.38 -11.44
N ALA A 140 -22.78 7.59 -10.37
CA ALA A 140 -24.00 6.83 -10.11
C ALA A 140 -25.20 7.75 -9.91
N ASN A 141 -25.05 8.82 -9.12
CA ASN A 141 -26.11 9.79 -8.87
C ASN A 141 -26.51 10.56 -10.12
N VAL A 142 -25.54 11.01 -10.91
CA VAL A 142 -25.80 11.68 -12.19
C VAL A 142 -26.52 10.75 -13.15
N SER A 143 -26.10 9.50 -13.26
CA SER A 143 -26.72 8.49 -14.11
C SER A 143 -28.17 8.23 -13.68
N HIS A 144 -28.43 8.14 -12.37
CA HIS A 144 -29.75 7.95 -11.83
C HIS A 144 -30.63 9.17 -12.06
N GLU A 145 -30.12 10.37 -11.82
CA GLU A 145 -30.81 11.65 -12.04
C GLU A 145 -31.19 11.88 -13.50
N ILE A 146 -30.35 11.47 -14.45
CA ILE A 146 -30.61 11.54 -15.89
C ILE A 146 -31.62 10.46 -16.32
N ARG A 147 -31.52 9.27 -15.77
CA ARG A 147 -32.41 8.15 -16.14
C ARG A 147 -33.83 8.43 -15.80
N THR A 148 -34.14 9.01 -14.64
CA THR A 148 -35.48 9.30 -14.18
C THR A 148 -36.24 10.30 -15.10
N PRO A 149 -35.65 11.47 -15.46
CA PRO A 149 -36.27 12.37 -16.44
C PRO A 149 -36.45 11.73 -17.82
N LEU A 150 -35.50 10.98 -18.31
CA LEU A 150 -35.59 10.29 -19.60
C LEU A 150 -36.68 9.23 -19.61
N THR A 151 -36.86 8.50 -18.52
CA THR A 151 -37.98 7.54 -18.37
C THR A 151 -39.33 8.23 -18.37
N VAL A 152 -39.44 9.34 -17.67
CA VAL A 152 -40.66 10.15 -17.65
C VAL A 152 -40.98 10.69 -19.05
N LEU A 153 -39.98 11.20 -19.78
CA LEU A 153 -40.17 11.67 -21.15
C LEU A 153 -40.60 10.54 -22.10
N ALA A 154 -39.97 9.38 -21.99
CA ALA A 154 -40.31 8.20 -22.80
C ALA A 154 -41.77 7.77 -22.54
N GLY A 155 -42.21 7.71 -21.28
CA GLY A 155 -43.58 7.42 -20.91
C GLY A 155 -44.58 8.44 -21.43
N PHE A 156 -44.20 9.73 -21.38
CA PHE A 156 -45.03 10.81 -21.90
C PHE A 156 -45.19 10.73 -23.43
N VAL A 157 -44.13 10.44 -24.15
CA VAL A 157 -44.16 10.24 -25.61
C VAL A 157 -45.02 9.02 -25.97
N GLU A 158 -44.91 7.92 -25.27
CA GLU A 158 -45.78 6.75 -25.46
C GLU A 158 -47.24 7.09 -25.24
N THR A 159 -47.58 7.83 -24.21
CA THR A 159 -48.93 8.30 -23.93
C THR A 159 -49.47 9.15 -25.05
N LEU A 160 -48.69 10.06 -25.60
CA LEU A 160 -49.08 10.88 -26.74
C LEU A 160 -49.32 10.06 -28.02
N GLN A 161 -48.53 8.99 -28.22
CA GLN A 161 -48.69 8.10 -29.38
C GLN A 161 -49.95 7.21 -29.30
N THR A 162 -50.40 6.91 -28.07
CA THR A 162 -51.55 6.04 -27.83
C THR A 162 -52.84 6.80 -27.64
N LEU A 163 -52.80 8.11 -27.50
CA LEU A 163 -54.04 8.94 -27.42
C LEU A 163 -54.78 8.88 -28.74
N PRO A 164 -56.10 8.58 -28.74
CA PRO A 164 -56.86 8.64 -29.94
C PRO A 164 -56.92 10.07 -30.49
N LEU A 165 -56.65 10.25 -31.77
CA LEU A 165 -56.87 11.49 -32.47
C LEU A 165 -58.31 11.88 -32.27
N ALA A 166 -58.54 13.09 -31.69
CA ALA A 166 -59.92 13.60 -31.58
C ALA A 166 -60.48 13.76 -32.97
N ASP A 167 -61.47 12.95 -33.30
CA ASP A 167 -62.22 13.11 -34.53
C ASP A 167 -62.98 14.46 -34.49
N GLN A 168 -62.75 15.25 -35.50
CA GLN A 168 -63.45 16.50 -35.71
C GLN A 168 -64.83 16.21 -36.18
#